data_d4a65634108e88d48f5d23b9cef17d11
#
_entry.id   d4a65634108e88d48f5d23b9cef17d11
#
_cell.length_a   1.000
_cell.length_b   1.000
_cell.length_c   1.000
_cell.angle_alpha   90.00
_cell.angle_beta   90.00
_cell.angle_gamma   90.00
#
_symmetry.space_group_name_H-M   'P 1'
#
loop_
_entity.id
_entity.type
_entity.pdbx_description
1 polymer ?
#
loop_
_entity_poly.entity_id
_entity_poly.type
_entity_poly.pdbx_seq_one_letter_code
_entity_poly.pdbx_strand_id
1 'polypeptide(L)'
;MEKLGILGVPWTFHEKRQGVALAPYAIRYTGIIGALEKMENDVIDYHNMAFFTEMEREAILKSKDMKAITYKAKELRDIIADIRLENAMPIVFGGDQFISLSTIAGMQADDTEQMVIWVNAHADMGQVLQGGDLCHNVMATVIGKGPKALETVMNQRFIKGENICIVGTRRIDQKELDLIQDEKIMHYEMTTIDKMGFSMVTDEIIQWMAKKKGHVHLVLDVDAIDPEFTPGTDFLSQGGIYWREIRYFMKNLALSNQIQAMTFTGINPLNDEKNKTSKFVASLLEEFFQIQSIQNG
;
A
#
# COMPACT_ATOMS: atom_id res chain seq x y z
N MET A 1 11.17 -19.20 9.29
CA MET A 1 11.94 -18.54 8.23
C MET A 1 10.97 -18.22 7.11
N GLU A 2 10.71 -16.95 6.87
CA GLU A 2 9.85 -16.52 5.76
C GLU A 2 10.70 -16.13 4.55
N LYS A 3 10.20 -16.44 3.36
CA LYS A 3 10.83 -16.01 2.10
C LYS A 3 10.23 -14.66 1.72
N LEU A 4 11.06 -13.62 1.65
CA LEU A 4 10.65 -12.25 1.41
C LEU A 4 11.16 -11.78 0.04
N GLY A 5 10.28 -11.23 -0.78
CA GLY A 5 10.60 -10.63 -2.08
C GLY A 5 10.54 -9.11 -2.03
N ILE A 6 11.69 -8.45 -1.96
CA ILE A 6 11.76 -6.98 -1.89
C ILE A 6 11.77 -6.38 -3.29
N LEU A 7 10.79 -5.54 -3.60
CA LEU A 7 10.72 -4.85 -4.90
C LEU A 7 10.58 -3.34 -4.71
N GLY A 8 11.42 -2.57 -5.37
CA GLY A 8 11.28 -1.13 -5.48
C GLY A 8 10.51 -0.73 -6.74
N VAL A 9 9.55 0.19 -6.61
CA VAL A 9 8.75 0.71 -7.73
C VAL A 9 8.85 2.24 -7.76
N PRO A 10 9.90 2.80 -8.37
CA PRO A 10 10.20 4.24 -8.37
C PRO A 10 9.30 5.01 -9.34
N TRP A 11 7.98 4.86 -9.20
CA TRP A 11 7.02 5.44 -10.14
C TRP A 11 6.32 6.66 -9.54
N THR A 12 6.09 7.65 -10.38
CA THR A 12 5.16 8.74 -10.14
C THR A 12 4.47 9.12 -11.44
N PHE A 13 3.16 9.16 -11.41
CA PHE A 13 2.33 9.61 -12.51
C PHE A 13 1.80 11.04 -12.30
N HIS A 14 2.32 11.72 -11.28
CA HIS A 14 1.93 13.09 -10.99
C HIS A 14 3.09 14.06 -11.22
N GLU A 15 2.88 15.11 -12.04
CA GLU A 15 3.93 16.07 -12.43
C GLU A 15 4.60 16.76 -11.24
N LYS A 16 3.86 17.00 -10.16
CA LYS A 16 4.33 17.74 -8.98
C LYS A 16 4.89 16.86 -7.86
N ARG A 17 4.84 15.51 -7.99
CA ARG A 17 5.24 14.56 -6.92
C ARG A 17 6.49 13.76 -7.30
N GLN A 18 7.45 14.38 -7.96
CA GLN A 18 8.62 13.66 -8.49
C GLN A 18 9.47 12.98 -7.40
N GLY A 19 9.53 13.58 -6.22
CA GLY A 19 10.34 13.06 -5.11
C GLY A 19 9.95 11.66 -4.63
N VAL A 20 8.69 11.23 -4.79
CA VAL A 20 8.24 9.89 -4.35
C VAL A 20 8.94 8.76 -5.13
N ALA A 21 9.43 9.01 -6.34
CA ALA A 21 10.22 8.04 -7.09
C ALA A 21 11.57 7.69 -6.41
N LEU A 22 12.03 8.49 -5.48
CA LEU A 22 13.25 8.23 -4.68
C LEU A 22 12.99 7.33 -3.46
N ALA A 23 11.73 7.06 -3.11
CA ALA A 23 11.37 6.28 -1.93
C ALA A 23 12.05 4.91 -1.84
N PRO A 24 12.10 4.08 -2.90
CA PRO A 24 12.75 2.77 -2.82
C PRO A 24 14.25 2.86 -2.49
N TYR A 25 14.92 3.90 -2.94
CA TYR A 25 16.33 4.15 -2.61
C TYR A 25 16.49 4.60 -1.16
N ALA A 26 15.65 5.56 -0.73
CA ALA A 26 15.70 6.11 0.62
C ALA A 26 15.40 5.05 1.70
N ILE A 27 14.46 4.13 1.44
CA ILE A 27 14.17 3.02 2.34
C ILE A 27 15.34 2.03 2.38
N ARG A 28 15.90 1.62 1.24
CA ARG A 28 17.08 0.74 1.23
C ARG A 28 18.28 1.35 1.95
N TYR A 29 18.45 2.67 1.86
CA TYR A 29 19.50 3.38 2.56
C TYR A 29 19.37 3.33 4.10
N THR A 30 18.23 2.95 4.64
CA THR A 30 18.08 2.67 6.08
C THR A 30 18.79 1.40 6.53
N GLY A 31 19.16 0.51 5.60
CA GLY A 31 19.75 -0.80 5.90
C GLY A 31 18.71 -1.90 6.18
N ILE A 32 17.43 -1.65 5.88
CA ILE A 32 16.32 -2.58 6.19
C ILE A 32 16.54 -3.99 5.64
N ILE A 33 17.11 -4.15 4.43
CA ILE A 33 17.34 -5.46 3.82
C ILE A 33 18.26 -6.29 4.72
N GLY A 34 19.41 -5.76 5.09
CA GLY A 34 20.34 -6.45 5.99
C GLY A 34 19.78 -6.66 7.41
N ALA A 35 18.84 -5.82 7.86
CA ALA A 35 18.15 -6.04 9.12
C ALA A 35 17.20 -7.25 9.03
N LEU A 36 16.44 -7.39 7.94
CA LEU A 36 15.56 -8.53 7.70
C LEU A 36 16.32 -9.85 7.54
N GLU A 37 17.47 -9.85 6.86
CA GLU A 37 18.35 -11.01 6.74
C GLU A 37 18.87 -11.49 8.10
N LYS A 38 19.26 -10.55 9.00
CA LYS A 38 19.70 -10.85 10.35
C LYS A 38 18.61 -11.47 11.24
N MET A 39 17.35 -11.33 10.88
CA MET A 39 16.21 -11.97 11.54
C MET A 39 15.90 -13.37 10.97
N GLU A 40 16.87 -13.96 10.27
CA GLU A 40 16.79 -15.31 9.68
C GLU A 40 15.70 -15.46 8.59
N ASN A 41 15.31 -14.35 7.92
CA ASN A 41 14.47 -14.42 6.74
C ASN A 41 15.29 -14.70 5.48
N ASP A 42 14.72 -15.47 4.55
CA ASP A 42 15.26 -15.66 3.20
C ASP A 42 14.85 -14.46 2.34
N VAL A 43 15.75 -13.48 2.20
CA VAL A 43 15.46 -12.22 1.53
C VAL A 43 15.99 -12.21 0.12
N ILE A 44 15.11 -12.06 -0.86
CA ILE A 44 15.44 -11.83 -2.26
C ILE A 44 15.16 -10.37 -2.60
N ASP A 45 16.20 -9.60 -2.91
CA ASP A 45 16.03 -8.22 -3.41
C ASP A 45 15.95 -8.22 -4.94
N TYR A 46 14.73 -8.02 -5.46
CA TYR A 46 14.47 -7.85 -6.91
C TYR A 46 14.88 -6.45 -7.42
N HIS A 47 15.51 -5.66 -6.57
CA HIS A 47 15.95 -4.29 -6.86
C HIS A 47 14.79 -3.36 -7.23
N ASN A 48 15.06 -2.37 -8.09
CA ASN A 48 14.03 -1.46 -8.54
C ASN A 48 13.55 -1.84 -9.94
N MET A 49 12.26 -1.94 -10.09
CA MET A 49 11.65 -2.12 -11.41
C MET A 49 12.04 -0.95 -12.32
N ALA A 50 12.47 -1.27 -13.53
CA ALA A 50 12.72 -0.25 -14.54
C ALA A 50 11.40 0.46 -14.90
N PHE A 51 11.44 1.78 -14.91
CA PHE A 51 10.34 2.60 -15.37
C PHE A 51 10.70 3.23 -16.73
N PHE A 52 9.83 4.09 -17.22
CA PHE A 52 10.13 4.90 -18.38
C PHE A 52 11.35 5.79 -18.12
N THR A 53 12.10 6.10 -19.17
CA THR A 53 13.05 7.20 -19.11
C THR A 53 12.31 8.49 -18.76
N GLU A 54 13.02 9.49 -18.25
CA GLU A 54 12.40 10.78 -17.90
C GLU A 54 11.66 11.41 -19.10
N MET A 55 12.23 11.32 -20.30
CA MET A 55 11.60 11.81 -21.53
C MET A 55 10.28 11.06 -21.84
N GLU A 56 10.28 9.73 -21.72
CA GLU A 56 9.08 8.93 -21.95
C GLU A 56 8.01 9.22 -20.89
N ARG A 57 8.41 9.33 -19.63
CA ARG A 57 7.52 9.69 -18.52
C ARG A 57 6.83 11.04 -18.78
N GLU A 58 7.60 12.07 -19.12
CA GLU A 58 7.04 13.37 -19.44
C GLU A 58 6.08 13.32 -20.65
N ALA A 59 6.44 12.58 -21.69
CA ALA A 59 5.59 12.42 -22.85
C ALA A 59 4.27 11.73 -22.51
N ILE A 60 4.30 10.67 -21.69
CA ILE A 60 3.12 9.94 -21.25
C ILE A 60 2.21 10.82 -20.38
N LEU A 61 2.77 11.57 -19.43
CA LEU A 61 2.02 12.48 -18.59
C LEU A 61 1.35 13.60 -19.39
N LYS A 62 2.08 14.21 -20.35
CA LYS A 62 1.54 15.24 -21.22
C LYS A 62 0.43 14.73 -22.17
N SER A 63 0.62 13.54 -22.72
CA SER A 63 -0.36 12.93 -23.64
C SER A 63 -1.50 12.21 -22.91
N LYS A 64 -1.38 11.96 -21.60
CA LYS A 64 -2.28 11.13 -20.81
C LYS A 64 -2.47 9.74 -21.44
N ASP A 65 -1.37 9.14 -21.91
CA ASP A 65 -1.41 7.84 -22.60
C ASP A 65 -1.75 6.70 -21.62
N MET A 66 -3.04 6.48 -21.45
CA MET A 66 -3.56 5.41 -20.60
C MET A 66 -3.13 4.01 -21.05
N LYS A 67 -2.79 3.80 -22.34
CA LYS A 67 -2.31 2.50 -22.82
C LYS A 67 -0.91 2.23 -22.30
N ALA A 68 -0.01 3.22 -22.36
CA ALA A 68 1.34 3.08 -21.82
C ALA A 68 1.31 2.90 -20.28
N ILE A 69 0.48 3.67 -19.57
CA ILE A 69 0.30 3.58 -18.12
C ILE A 69 -0.21 2.19 -17.72
N THR A 70 -1.28 1.71 -18.36
CA THR A 70 -1.87 0.40 -18.01
C THR A 70 -0.97 -0.76 -18.44
N TYR A 71 -0.17 -0.60 -19.49
CA TYR A 71 0.83 -1.59 -19.88
C TYR A 71 1.86 -1.79 -18.75
N LYS A 72 2.43 -0.70 -18.23
CA LYS A 72 3.38 -0.76 -17.12
C LYS A 72 2.75 -1.27 -15.83
N ALA A 73 1.51 -0.87 -15.55
CA ALA A 73 0.79 -1.39 -14.40
C ALA A 73 0.58 -2.91 -14.48
N LYS A 74 0.30 -3.46 -15.67
CA LYS A 74 0.21 -4.91 -15.88
C LYS A 74 1.55 -5.61 -15.73
N GLU A 75 2.64 -5.01 -16.22
CA GLU A 75 3.99 -5.54 -16.03
C GLU A 75 4.33 -5.67 -14.54
N LEU A 76 4.04 -4.64 -13.73
CA LEU A 76 4.21 -4.71 -12.28
C LEU A 76 3.33 -5.80 -11.65
N ARG A 77 2.06 -5.89 -12.05
CA ARG A 77 1.16 -6.96 -11.59
C ARG A 77 1.77 -8.34 -11.82
N ASP A 78 2.30 -8.56 -13.01
CA ASP A 78 2.85 -9.87 -13.41
C ASP A 78 4.12 -10.18 -12.60
N ILE A 79 4.99 -9.20 -12.34
CA ILE A 79 6.16 -9.35 -11.45
C ILE A 79 5.72 -9.75 -10.02
N ILE A 80 4.69 -9.09 -9.47
CA ILE A 80 4.17 -9.45 -8.14
C ILE A 80 3.62 -10.88 -8.13
N ALA A 81 2.91 -11.28 -9.19
CA ALA A 81 2.43 -12.65 -9.33
C ALA A 81 3.58 -13.66 -9.38
N ASP A 82 4.66 -13.35 -10.08
CA ASP A 82 5.86 -14.20 -10.15
C ASP A 82 6.52 -14.35 -8.76
N ILE A 83 6.71 -13.26 -8.03
CA ILE A 83 7.23 -13.27 -6.65
C ILE A 83 6.37 -14.18 -5.76
N ARG A 84 5.05 -14.05 -5.84
CA ARG A 84 4.11 -14.90 -5.09
C ARG A 84 4.22 -16.37 -5.49
N LEU A 85 4.35 -16.69 -6.80
CA LEU A 85 4.49 -18.05 -7.30
C LEU A 85 5.80 -18.70 -6.84
N GLU A 86 6.83 -17.92 -6.54
CA GLU A 86 8.06 -18.39 -5.90
C GLU A 86 7.91 -18.64 -4.39
N ASN A 87 6.68 -18.53 -3.84
CA ASN A 87 6.36 -18.61 -2.42
C ASN A 87 7.11 -17.54 -1.59
N ALA A 88 7.42 -16.39 -2.18
CA ALA A 88 7.96 -15.25 -1.48
C ALA A 88 6.86 -14.24 -1.17
N MET A 89 6.88 -13.65 0.02
CA MET A 89 6.00 -12.57 0.41
C MET A 89 6.48 -11.26 -0.23
N PRO A 90 5.72 -10.64 -1.15
CA PRO A 90 6.12 -9.37 -1.74
C PRO A 90 6.08 -8.24 -0.71
N ILE A 91 7.20 -7.54 -0.58
CA ILE A 91 7.32 -6.27 0.15
C ILE A 91 7.71 -5.21 -0.86
N VAL A 92 6.77 -4.31 -1.17
CA VAL A 92 6.93 -3.32 -2.22
C VAL A 92 7.18 -1.94 -1.62
N PHE A 93 8.29 -1.34 -1.99
CA PHE A 93 8.59 0.04 -1.68
C PHE A 93 8.29 0.89 -2.90
N GLY A 94 7.23 1.69 -2.81
CA GLY A 94 6.71 2.43 -3.93
C GLY A 94 7.10 3.89 -4.00
N GLY A 95 6.70 4.46 -5.10
CA GLY A 95 6.49 5.84 -5.39
C GLY A 95 5.10 6.30 -4.95
N ASP A 96 4.26 6.70 -5.93
CA ASP A 96 2.89 7.11 -5.61
C ASP A 96 1.93 5.94 -5.40
N GLN A 97 0.77 6.26 -4.86
CA GLN A 97 -0.26 5.30 -4.46
C GLN A 97 -0.83 4.46 -5.62
N PHE A 98 -0.70 4.92 -6.87
CA PHE A 98 -1.21 4.21 -8.05
C PHE A 98 -0.61 2.80 -8.22
N ILE A 99 0.63 2.57 -7.76
CA ILE A 99 1.26 1.24 -7.84
C ILE A 99 0.47 0.18 -7.10
N SER A 100 -0.30 0.56 -6.08
CA SER A 100 -1.09 -0.37 -5.25
C SER A 100 -2.15 -1.09 -6.05
N LEU A 101 -2.67 -0.51 -7.14
CA LEU A 101 -3.55 -1.21 -8.06
C LEU A 101 -2.89 -2.49 -8.60
N SER A 102 -1.64 -2.37 -9.03
CA SER A 102 -0.88 -3.48 -9.62
C SER A 102 -0.46 -4.50 -8.57
N THR A 103 -0.04 -4.04 -7.40
CA THR A 103 0.39 -4.95 -6.32
C THR A 103 -0.79 -5.75 -5.77
N ILE A 104 -1.97 -5.14 -5.63
CA ILE A 104 -3.20 -5.84 -5.27
C ILE A 104 -3.58 -6.86 -6.35
N ALA A 105 -3.58 -6.45 -7.62
CA ALA A 105 -3.94 -7.33 -8.73
C ALA A 105 -3.00 -8.54 -8.87
N GLY A 106 -1.69 -8.38 -8.61
CA GLY A 106 -0.70 -9.46 -8.68
C GLY A 106 -0.79 -10.49 -7.55
N MET A 107 -1.42 -10.10 -6.43
CA MET A 107 -1.63 -11.02 -5.30
C MET A 107 -2.84 -11.93 -5.47
N GLN A 108 -3.66 -11.75 -6.50
CA GLN A 108 -4.84 -12.59 -6.72
C GLN A 108 -4.45 -14.02 -7.08
N ALA A 109 -5.10 -14.99 -6.42
CA ALA A 109 -5.00 -16.42 -6.68
C ALA A 109 -6.38 -17.00 -7.00
N ASP A 110 -6.41 -18.18 -7.62
CA ASP A 110 -7.69 -18.78 -8.05
C ASP A 110 -8.48 -19.43 -6.90
N ASP A 111 -7.76 -19.85 -5.87
CA ASP A 111 -8.25 -20.72 -4.80
C ASP A 111 -8.33 -20.06 -3.41
N THR A 112 -7.91 -18.80 -3.30
CA THR A 112 -7.85 -18.11 -2.01
C THR A 112 -8.48 -16.73 -2.09
N GLU A 113 -9.36 -16.41 -1.14
CA GLU A 113 -9.93 -15.05 -1.03
C GLU A 113 -8.85 -14.05 -0.61
N GLN A 114 -8.68 -13.00 -1.40
CA GLN A 114 -7.80 -11.90 -1.05
C GLN A 114 -8.56 -10.84 -0.24
N MET A 115 -7.96 -10.42 0.85
CA MET A 115 -8.36 -9.26 1.64
C MET A 115 -7.37 -8.12 1.46
N VAL A 116 -7.85 -6.88 1.55
CA VAL A 116 -7.03 -5.67 1.47
C VAL A 116 -7.25 -4.82 2.71
N ILE A 117 -6.18 -4.48 3.39
CA ILE A 117 -6.17 -3.44 4.42
C ILE A 117 -5.51 -2.21 3.81
N TRP A 118 -6.28 -1.13 3.70
CA TRP A 118 -5.89 0.13 3.09
C TRP A 118 -5.71 1.18 4.19
N VAL A 119 -4.48 1.43 4.59
CA VAL A 119 -4.13 2.44 5.59
C VAL A 119 -3.71 3.70 4.86
N ASN A 120 -4.57 4.71 4.84
CA ASN A 120 -4.39 5.90 4.01
C ASN A 120 -5.25 7.06 4.56
N ALA A 121 -4.80 8.31 4.39
CA ALA A 121 -5.59 9.50 4.66
C ALA A 121 -6.76 9.69 3.68
N HIS A 122 -6.70 9.03 2.52
CA HIS A 122 -7.66 9.10 1.41
C HIS A 122 -8.32 7.74 1.18
N ALA A 123 -9.55 7.73 0.70
CA ALA A 123 -10.24 6.49 0.34
C ALA A 123 -9.89 6.01 -1.08
N ASP A 124 -9.50 6.93 -1.96
CA ASP A 124 -9.15 6.68 -3.36
C ASP A 124 -10.26 5.96 -4.15
N MET A 125 -11.51 6.35 -3.87
CA MET A 125 -12.74 5.78 -4.42
C MET A 125 -13.28 6.55 -5.64
N GLY A 126 -12.47 7.38 -6.28
CA GLY A 126 -12.85 8.14 -7.46
C GLY A 126 -13.22 7.25 -8.65
N GLN A 127 -14.40 7.46 -9.23
CA GLN A 127 -14.91 6.65 -10.33
C GLN A 127 -14.53 7.18 -11.72
N VAL A 128 -14.09 8.43 -11.79
CA VAL A 128 -13.78 9.14 -13.03
C VAL A 128 -12.39 9.74 -12.94
N LEU A 129 -11.61 9.64 -14.01
CA LEU A 129 -10.31 10.30 -14.10
C LEU A 129 -10.49 11.82 -14.05
N GLN A 130 -9.97 12.44 -13.00
CA GLN A 130 -9.99 13.89 -12.83
C GLN A 130 -8.55 14.42 -12.85
N GLY A 131 -8.29 15.39 -13.72
CA GLY A 131 -7.03 16.14 -13.72
C GLY A 131 -5.74 15.34 -13.96
N GLY A 132 -5.83 14.03 -14.24
CA GLY A 132 -4.67 13.14 -14.41
C GLY A 132 -4.14 12.53 -13.12
N ASP A 133 -4.79 12.72 -11.99
CA ASP A 133 -4.45 12.02 -10.74
C ASP A 133 -5.03 10.60 -10.77
N LEU A 134 -4.15 9.62 -10.97
CA LEU A 134 -4.52 8.21 -11.04
C LEU A 134 -4.69 7.59 -9.63
N CYS A 135 -4.05 8.16 -8.63
CA CYS A 135 -4.08 7.65 -7.26
C CYS A 135 -5.51 7.65 -6.71
N HIS A 136 -6.24 8.72 -6.96
CA HIS A 136 -7.64 8.89 -6.51
C HIS A 136 -8.62 7.81 -7.02
N ASN A 137 -8.22 6.98 -7.99
CA ASN A 137 -9.08 5.97 -8.60
C ASN A 137 -8.73 4.52 -8.19
N VAL A 138 -7.72 4.32 -7.35
CA VAL A 138 -7.16 2.99 -7.08
C VAL A 138 -8.21 2.06 -6.47
N MET A 139 -8.81 2.42 -5.35
CA MET A 139 -9.75 1.54 -4.66
C MET A 139 -11.06 1.35 -5.43
N ALA A 140 -11.59 2.40 -6.08
CA ALA A 140 -12.72 2.23 -6.98
C ALA A 140 -12.42 1.23 -8.10
N THR A 141 -11.19 1.25 -8.65
CA THR A 141 -10.77 0.29 -9.68
C THR A 141 -10.65 -1.12 -9.14
N VAL A 142 -10.10 -1.28 -7.93
CA VAL A 142 -9.97 -2.59 -7.26
C VAL A 142 -11.31 -3.30 -7.10
N ILE A 143 -12.40 -2.56 -6.86
CA ILE A 143 -13.76 -3.11 -6.75
C ILE A 143 -14.55 -3.12 -8.07
N GLY A 144 -13.95 -2.73 -9.20
CA GLY A 144 -14.62 -2.71 -10.51
C GLY A 144 -15.58 -1.54 -10.75
N LYS A 145 -15.41 -0.44 -10.01
CA LYS A 145 -16.19 0.80 -10.13
C LYS A 145 -15.37 1.98 -10.62
N GLY A 146 -14.11 1.73 -10.96
CA GLY A 146 -13.19 2.75 -11.43
C GLY A 146 -13.25 3.01 -12.93
N PRO A 147 -12.32 3.83 -13.45
CA PRO A 147 -12.18 4.07 -14.88
C PRO A 147 -11.88 2.77 -15.63
N LYS A 148 -12.62 2.51 -16.71
CA LYS A 148 -12.54 1.25 -17.49
C LYS A 148 -11.14 0.94 -18.02
N ALA A 149 -10.35 1.95 -18.34
CA ALA A 149 -8.97 1.75 -18.76
C ALA A 149 -8.14 1.09 -17.64
N LEU A 150 -8.30 1.54 -16.39
CA LEU A 150 -7.58 1.02 -15.23
C LEU A 150 -8.08 -0.36 -14.80
N GLU A 151 -9.37 -0.64 -14.94
CA GLU A 151 -9.95 -1.95 -14.60
C GLU A 151 -9.27 -3.12 -15.36
N THR A 152 -8.67 -2.84 -16.52
CA THR A 152 -7.93 -3.85 -17.29
C THR A 152 -6.70 -4.39 -16.53
N VAL A 153 -6.18 -3.66 -15.54
CA VAL A 153 -5.07 -4.10 -14.69
C VAL A 153 -5.53 -5.24 -13.77
N MET A 154 -6.77 -5.16 -13.26
CA MET A 154 -7.39 -6.18 -12.40
C MET A 154 -7.75 -7.48 -13.12
N ASN A 155 -7.58 -7.54 -14.46
CA ASN A 155 -7.90 -8.72 -15.26
C ASN A 155 -9.32 -9.29 -14.98
N GLN A 156 -10.30 -8.40 -14.78
CA GLN A 156 -11.69 -8.69 -14.42
C GLN A 156 -11.88 -9.45 -13.08
N ARG A 157 -10.85 -9.53 -12.26
CA ARG A 157 -10.89 -10.13 -10.93
C ARG A 157 -10.96 -9.02 -9.88
N PHE A 158 -12.15 -8.51 -9.63
CA PHE A 158 -12.36 -7.44 -8.66
C PHE A 158 -12.48 -7.98 -7.24
N ILE A 159 -11.98 -7.22 -6.28
CA ILE A 159 -12.12 -7.54 -4.86
C ILE A 159 -13.52 -7.12 -4.41
N LYS A 160 -14.22 -7.99 -3.69
CA LYS A 160 -15.51 -7.64 -3.09
C LYS A 160 -15.31 -6.62 -1.97
N GLY A 161 -16.18 -5.63 -1.86
CA GLY A 161 -16.07 -4.60 -0.83
C GLY A 161 -15.99 -5.16 0.59
N GLU A 162 -16.72 -6.25 0.89
CA GLU A 162 -16.65 -6.93 2.18
C GLU A 162 -15.27 -7.53 2.54
N ASN A 163 -14.36 -7.61 1.56
CA ASN A 163 -12.96 -8.06 1.74
C ASN A 163 -11.97 -6.89 1.81
N ILE A 164 -12.47 -5.66 1.97
CA ILE A 164 -11.67 -4.45 2.06
C ILE A 164 -11.92 -3.77 3.39
N CYS A 165 -10.85 -3.33 4.03
CA CYS A 165 -10.87 -2.49 5.22
C CYS A 165 -10.06 -1.22 4.96
N ILE A 166 -10.69 -0.05 5.04
CA ILE A 166 -10.04 1.26 4.89
C ILE A 166 -9.89 1.89 6.28
N VAL A 167 -8.68 2.34 6.62
CA VAL A 167 -8.33 2.85 7.95
C VAL A 167 -7.57 4.16 7.85
N GLY A 168 -7.96 5.16 8.64
CA GLY A 168 -7.20 6.40 8.83
C GLY A 168 -7.63 7.55 7.94
N THR A 169 -8.71 7.40 7.17
CA THR A 169 -9.18 8.47 6.28
C THR A 169 -9.57 9.73 7.05
N ARG A 170 -9.23 10.87 6.50
CA ARG A 170 -9.62 12.20 6.98
C ARG A 170 -9.80 13.20 5.84
N ARG A 171 -9.66 12.71 4.62
CA ARG A 171 -9.92 13.41 3.37
C ARG A 171 -10.75 12.52 2.46
N ILE A 172 -12.06 12.66 2.56
CA ILE A 172 -13.03 11.86 1.85
C ILE A 172 -14.23 12.72 1.49
N ASP A 173 -14.77 12.56 0.30
CA ASP A 173 -15.99 13.24 -0.12
C ASP A 173 -17.24 12.37 0.06
N GLN A 174 -18.43 12.98 -0.10
CA GLN A 174 -19.69 12.28 0.12
C GLN A 174 -19.91 11.14 -0.89
N LYS A 175 -19.45 11.27 -2.12
CA LYS A 175 -19.61 10.22 -3.14
C LYS A 175 -18.75 9.00 -2.85
N GLU A 176 -17.56 9.22 -2.31
CA GLU A 176 -16.70 8.16 -1.85
C GLU A 176 -17.32 7.43 -0.65
N LEU A 177 -17.88 8.18 0.31
CA LEU A 177 -18.59 7.59 1.45
C LEU A 177 -19.80 6.76 1.01
N ASP A 178 -20.61 7.28 0.09
CA ASP A 178 -21.77 6.57 -0.45
C ASP A 178 -21.32 5.24 -1.11
N LEU A 179 -20.24 5.28 -1.91
CA LEU A 179 -19.71 4.08 -2.56
C LEU A 179 -19.15 3.06 -1.54
N ILE A 180 -18.47 3.51 -0.49
CA ILE A 180 -17.99 2.66 0.60
C ILE A 180 -19.15 1.92 1.28
N GLN A 181 -20.25 2.63 1.53
CA GLN A 181 -21.45 2.06 2.15
C GLN A 181 -22.16 1.07 1.23
N ASP A 182 -22.35 1.43 -0.05
CA ASP A 182 -23.01 0.59 -1.05
C ASP A 182 -22.26 -0.74 -1.27
N GLU A 183 -20.93 -0.70 -1.29
CA GLU A 183 -20.07 -1.86 -1.48
C GLU A 183 -19.76 -2.60 -0.16
N LYS A 184 -20.27 -2.14 0.98
CA LYS A 184 -20.11 -2.73 2.32
C LYS A 184 -18.64 -2.85 2.75
N ILE A 185 -17.83 -1.87 2.39
CA ILE A 185 -16.42 -1.80 2.78
C ILE A 185 -16.35 -1.46 4.26
N MET A 186 -15.52 -2.18 5.01
CA MET A 186 -15.20 -1.82 6.39
C MET A 186 -14.39 -0.52 6.40
N HIS A 187 -14.86 0.50 7.12
CA HIS A 187 -14.25 1.82 7.05
C HIS A 187 -14.14 2.48 8.43
N TYR A 188 -12.92 2.90 8.76
CA TYR A 188 -12.59 3.61 9.98
C TYR A 188 -11.90 4.94 9.63
N GLU A 189 -12.69 6.01 9.57
CA GLU A 189 -12.17 7.37 9.50
C GLU A 189 -11.56 7.80 10.84
N MET A 190 -10.69 8.80 10.85
CA MET A 190 -10.03 9.26 12.09
C MET A 190 -11.03 9.69 13.17
N THR A 191 -12.17 10.29 12.80
CA THR A 191 -13.23 10.65 13.76
C THR A 191 -13.88 9.44 14.44
N THR A 192 -13.97 8.31 13.75
CA THR A 192 -14.43 7.04 14.31
C THR A 192 -13.36 6.44 15.22
N ILE A 193 -12.11 6.49 14.79
CA ILE A 193 -10.96 6.04 15.58
C ILE A 193 -10.86 6.82 16.89
N ASP A 194 -11.04 8.15 16.86
CA ASP A 194 -11.04 9.00 18.05
C ASP A 194 -12.14 8.62 19.06
N LYS A 195 -13.31 8.22 18.57
CA LYS A 195 -14.44 7.80 19.43
C LYS A 195 -14.27 6.41 20.03
N MET A 196 -13.77 5.46 19.26
CA MET A 196 -13.66 4.05 19.66
C MET A 196 -12.35 3.75 20.37
N GLY A 197 -11.29 4.47 20.02
CA GLY A 197 -9.92 4.12 20.35
C GLY A 197 -9.31 3.14 19.34
N PHE A 198 -8.07 3.40 18.94
CA PHE A 198 -7.39 2.64 17.89
C PHE A 198 -7.20 1.15 18.22
N SER A 199 -7.09 0.80 19.52
CA SER A 199 -7.00 -0.59 19.96
C SER A 199 -8.27 -1.38 19.66
N MET A 200 -9.46 -0.79 19.89
CA MET A 200 -10.72 -1.46 19.58
C MET A 200 -10.89 -1.64 18.06
N VAL A 201 -10.55 -0.63 17.27
CA VAL A 201 -10.53 -0.74 15.80
C VAL A 201 -9.60 -1.86 15.34
N THR A 202 -8.41 -1.96 15.94
CA THR A 202 -7.47 -3.06 15.66
C THR A 202 -8.09 -4.41 15.94
N ASP A 203 -8.71 -4.58 17.11
CA ASP A 203 -9.34 -5.84 17.51
C ASP A 203 -10.48 -6.25 16.56
N GLU A 204 -11.29 -5.30 16.11
CA GLU A 204 -12.35 -5.58 15.12
C GLU A 204 -11.77 -6.02 13.76
N ILE A 205 -10.68 -5.39 13.30
CA ILE A 205 -10.00 -5.77 12.06
C ILE A 205 -9.41 -7.18 12.18
N ILE A 206 -8.73 -7.51 13.28
CA ILE A 206 -8.17 -8.84 13.52
C ILE A 206 -9.29 -9.91 13.55
N GLN A 207 -10.43 -9.62 14.20
CA GLN A 207 -11.58 -10.52 14.19
C GLN A 207 -12.18 -10.69 12.79
N TRP A 208 -12.25 -9.62 12.00
CA TRP A 208 -12.70 -9.69 10.61
C TRP A 208 -11.76 -10.56 9.77
N MET A 209 -10.45 -10.39 9.88
CA MET A 209 -9.45 -11.22 9.21
C MET A 209 -9.62 -12.70 9.59
N ALA A 210 -9.72 -13.00 10.89
CA ALA A 210 -9.84 -14.38 11.39
C ALA A 210 -11.09 -15.10 10.87
N LYS A 211 -12.19 -14.39 10.67
CA LYS A 211 -13.46 -14.96 10.15
C LYS A 211 -13.36 -15.34 8.68
N LYS A 212 -12.59 -14.61 7.87
CA LYS A 212 -12.55 -14.77 6.41
C LYS A 212 -11.53 -15.80 5.93
N LYS A 213 -10.53 -16.13 6.71
CA LYS A 213 -9.51 -17.16 6.41
C LYS A 213 -8.76 -16.97 5.08
N GLY A 214 -8.77 -15.77 4.52
CA GLY A 214 -8.03 -15.40 3.32
C GLY A 214 -6.62 -14.88 3.62
N HIS A 215 -5.88 -14.55 2.58
CA HIS A 215 -4.63 -13.84 2.73
C HIS A 215 -4.86 -12.31 2.64
N VAL A 216 -4.08 -11.57 3.41
CA VAL A 216 -4.22 -10.12 3.53
C VAL A 216 -3.06 -9.42 2.84
N HIS A 217 -3.39 -8.45 2.00
CA HIS A 217 -2.45 -7.47 1.47
C HIS A 217 -2.57 -6.18 2.28
N LEU A 218 -1.54 -5.83 3.01
CA LEU A 218 -1.44 -4.55 3.69
C LEU A 218 -0.89 -3.49 2.74
N VAL A 219 -1.66 -2.45 2.49
CA VAL A 219 -1.21 -1.25 1.78
C VAL A 219 -1.18 -0.09 2.77
N LEU A 220 -0.02 0.51 2.95
CA LEU A 220 0.19 1.64 3.85
C LEU A 220 0.77 2.82 3.09
N ASP A 221 -0.03 3.87 2.93
CA ASP A 221 0.47 5.18 2.54
C ASP A 221 0.91 5.96 3.78
N VAL A 222 2.10 6.54 3.73
CA VAL A 222 2.65 7.25 4.88
C VAL A 222 1.88 8.51 5.25
N ASP A 223 1.01 9.00 4.36
CA ASP A 223 0.13 10.13 4.63
C ASP A 223 -0.99 9.78 5.65
N ALA A 224 -1.28 8.48 5.86
CA ALA A 224 -2.17 8.03 6.93
C ALA A 224 -1.65 8.39 8.32
N ILE A 225 -0.34 8.44 8.47
CA ILE A 225 0.36 8.75 9.72
C ILE A 225 0.37 10.26 9.95
N ASP A 226 0.40 10.68 11.20
CA ASP A 226 0.53 12.10 11.51
C ASP A 226 1.88 12.64 11.01
N PRO A 227 1.91 13.83 10.36
CA PRO A 227 3.13 14.43 9.83
C PRO A 227 4.24 14.67 10.85
N GLU A 228 3.93 14.66 12.14
CA GLU A 228 4.94 14.69 13.20
C GLU A 228 5.91 13.51 13.06
N PHE A 229 5.44 12.35 12.63
CA PHE A 229 6.26 11.12 12.49
C PHE A 229 6.73 10.90 11.06
N THR A 230 5.94 11.28 10.06
CA THR A 230 6.21 11.09 8.63
C THR A 230 6.17 12.39 7.85
N PRO A 231 7.11 13.34 8.08
CA PRO A 231 7.13 14.61 7.36
C PRO A 231 7.44 14.48 5.87
N GLY A 232 8.06 13.36 5.45
CA GLY A 232 8.46 13.08 4.08
C GLY A 232 7.29 12.55 3.24
N THR A 233 6.22 13.34 3.10
CA THR A 233 5.09 13.07 2.19
C THR A 233 4.68 14.34 1.46
N ASP A 234 3.90 14.19 0.38
CA ASP A 234 3.33 15.33 -0.35
C ASP A 234 2.03 15.84 0.27
N PHE A 235 1.40 15.05 1.14
CA PHE A 235 0.15 15.38 1.80
C PHE A 235 0.31 15.48 3.31
N LEU A 236 0.74 16.63 3.76
CA LEU A 236 0.85 16.94 5.20
C LEU A 236 -0.54 17.23 5.77
N SER A 237 -1.25 16.21 6.23
CA SER A 237 -2.53 16.35 6.89
C SER A 237 -2.42 15.98 8.36
N GLN A 238 -2.56 16.96 9.27
CA GLN A 238 -2.55 16.72 10.72
C GLN A 238 -3.73 15.86 11.17
N GLY A 239 -3.62 15.26 12.36
CA GLY A 239 -4.62 14.37 12.93
C GLY A 239 -4.59 12.97 12.32
N GLY A 240 -3.44 12.50 11.90
CA GLY A 240 -3.22 11.14 11.42
C GLY A 240 -2.99 10.15 12.55
N ILE A 241 -2.72 8.90 12.18
CA ILE A 241 -2.42 7.80 13.11
C ILE A 241 -1.09 8.09 13.81
N TYR A 242 -1.06 7.93 15.12
CA TYR A 242 0.14 8.17 15.93
C TYR A 242 1.07 6.96 15.97
N TRP A 243 2.35 7.20 16.31
CA TRP A 243 3.37 6.15 16.38
C TRP A 243 2.97 4.93 17.23
N ARG A 244 2.41 5.15 18.41
CA ARG A 244 1.99 4.04 19.28
C ARG A 244 0.85 3.24 18.70
N GLU A 245 -0.06 3.88 17.98
CA GLU A 245 -1.24 3.26 17.38
C GLU A 245 -0.85 2.36 16.22
N ILE A 246 -0.05 2.88 15.27
CA ILE A 246 0.39 2.07 14.12
C ILE A 246 1.29 0.91 14.55
N ARG A 247 2.14 1.09 15.56
CA ARG A 247 2.94 -0.01 16.12
C ARG A 247 2.06 -1.10 16.73
N TYR A 248 1.05 -0.70 17.52
CA TYR A 248 0.10 -1.66 18.09
C TYR A 248 -0.63 -2.44 16.99
N PHE A 249 -1.04 -1.75 15.93
CA PHE A 249 -1.68 -2.34 14.77
C PHE A 249 -0.76 -3.34 14.06
N MET A 250 0.44 -2.92 13.68
CA MET A 250 1.43 -3.77 13.00
C MET A 250 1.78 -5.01 13.83
N LYS A 251 1.91 -4.86 15.15
CA LYS A 251 2.12 -5.99 16.06
C LYS A 251 0.99 -7.01 15.98
N ASN A 252 -0.26 -6.58 16.03
CA ASN A 252 -1.41 -7.49 15.96
C ASN A 252 -1.58 -8.11 14.58
N LEU A 253 -1.25 -7.37 13.50
CA LEU A 253 -1.18 -7.94 12.16
C LEU A 253 -0.11 -9.04 12.06
N ALA A 254 1.08 -8.82 12.63
CA ALA A 254 2.14 -9.83 12.67
C ALA A 254 1.67 -11.11 13.39
N LEU A 255 1.01 -10.95 14.55
CA LEU A 255 0.47 -12.07 15.33
C LEU A 255 -0.64 -12.85 14.61
N SER A 256 -1.31 -12.27 13.62
CA SER A 256 -2.38 -12.94 12.88
C SER A 256 -1.87 -14.01 11.90
N ASN A 257 -0.61 -13.90 11.45
CA ASN A 257 -0.01 -14.75 10.41
C ASN A 257 -0.79 -14.77 9.07
N GLN A 258 -1.62 -13.74 8.81
CA GLN A 258 -2.43 -13.66 7.59
C GLN A 258 -1.90 -12.67 6.56
N ILE A 259 -0.90 -11.85 6.91
CA ILE A 259 -0.30 -10.89 5.97
C ILE A 259 0.60 -11.64 4.99
N GLN A 260 0.28 -11.54 3.71
CA GLN A 260 1.00 -12.22 2.62
C GLN A 260 1.62 -11.24 1.61
N ALA A 261 1.35 -9.96 1.75
CA ALA A 261 2.00 -8.90 0.97
C ALA A 261 1.94 -7.57 1.71
N MET A 262 2.93 -6.73 1.49
CA MET A 262 2.95 -5.35 1.97
C MET A 262 3.35 -4.38 0.85
N THR A 263 2.65 -3.26 0.77
CA THR A 263 3.00 -2.15 -0.13
C THR A 263 3.07 -0.86 0.66
N PHE A 264 4.18 -0.14 0.56
CA PHE A 264 4.42 1.15 1.21
C PHE A 264 4.55 2.23 0.16
N THR A 265 3.75 3.30 0.27
CA THR A 265 3.64 4.38 -0.71
C THR A 265 3.69 5.77 -0.08
N GLY A 266 3.75 6.80 -0.91
CA GLY A 266 3.63 8.19 -0.49
C GLY A 266 4.89 8.80 0.14
N ILE A 267 5.99 8.05 0.30
CA ILE A 267 7.23 8.56 0.85
C ILE A 267 7.89 9.50 -0.16
N ASN A 268 8.08 10.75 0.22
CA ASN A 268 8.82 11.73 -0.58
C ASN A 268 10.10 12.18 0.13
N PRO A 269 11.27 11.61 -0.20
CA PRO A 269 12.52 11.96 0.44
C PRO A 269 12.96 13.42 0.27
N LEU A 270 12.44 14.13 -0.74
CA LEU A 270 12.74 15.55 -0.95
C LEU A 270 12.03 16.46 0.07
N ASN A 271 10.91 15.99 0.62
CA ASN A 271 10.18 16.69 1.68
C ASN A 271 10.57 16.21 3.07
N ASP A 272 11.42 15.16 3.15
CA ASP A 272 11.71 14.48 4.41
C ASP A 272 12.84 15.14 5.20
N GLU A 273 12.80 14.98 6.51
CA GLU A 273 13.83 15.46 7.42
C GLU A 273 14.76 14.31 7.82
N LYS A 274 16.02 14.31 7.34
CA LYS A 274 17.06 13.32 7.69
C LYS A 274 16.61 11.87 7.50
N ASN A 275 15.81 11.62 6.46
CA ASN A 275 15.23 10.31 6.12
C ASN A 275 14.35 9.74 7.25
N LYS A 276 13.64 10.59 7.98
CA LYS A 276 12.81 10.22 9.13
C LYS A 276 11.66 9.29 8.73
N THR A 277 10.98 9.61 7.64
CA THR A 277 9.84 8.84 7.13
C THR A 277 10.26 7.44 6.65
N SER A 278 11.37 7.32 5.90
CA SER A 278 11.88 6.01 5.49
C SER A 278 12.34 5.16 6.68
N LYS A 279 12.98 5.79 7.68
CA LYS A 279 13.37 5.11 8.94
C LYS A 279 12.13 4.65 9.74
N PHE A 280 11.06 5.45 9.72
CA PHE A 280 9.80 5.10 10.34
C PHE A 280 9.24 3.81 9.72
N VAL A 281 9.15 3.73 8.38
CA VAL A 281 8.68 2.52 7.67
C VAL A 281 9.60 1.33 7.93
N ALA A 282 10.92 1.53 7.89
CA ALA A 282 11.88 0.47 8.19
C ALA A 282 11.68 -0.10 9.60
N SER A 283 11.48 0.76 10.60
CA SER A 283 11.26 0.32 11.99
C SER A 283 9.93 -0.45 12.17
N LEU A 284 8.89 -0.11 11.41
CA LEU A 284 7.64 -0.87 11.42
C LEU A 284 7.83 -2.29 10.86
N LEU A 285 8.62 -2.42 9.78
CA LEU A 285 8.95 -3.70 9.18
C LEU A 285 9.82 -4.56 10.10
N GLU A 286 10.86 -3.96 10.69
CA GLU A 286 11.73 -4.67 11.66
C GLU A 286 10.91 -5.22 12.83
N GLU A 287 10.04 -4.41 13.42
CA GLU A 287 9.19 -4.84 14.52
C GLU A 287 8.20 -5.94 14.10
N PHE A 288 7.60 -5.82 12.92
CA PHE A 288 6.68 -6.82 12.39
C PHE A 288 7.35 -8.19 12.27
N PHE A 289 8.49 -8.29 11.60
CA PHE A 289 9.20 -9.55 11.39
C PHE A 289 9.88 -10.08 12.65
N GLN A 290 10.32 -9.22 13.57
CA GLN A 290 10.82 -9.64 14.88
C GLN A 290 9.72 -10.37 15.69
N ILE A 291 8.47 -9.89 15.64
CA ILE A 291 7.35 -10.53 16.33
C ILE A 291 7.04 -11.88 15.70
N GLN A 292 7.01 -11.98 14.38
CA GLN A 292 6.79 -13.26 13.70
C GLN A 292 7.91 -14.29 13.99
N SER A 293 9.15 -13.87 14.04
CA SER A 293 10.27 -14.78 14.38
C SER A 293 10.14 -15.36 15.79
N ILE A 294 9.67 -14.57 16.77
CA ILE A 294 9.43 -15.04 18.15
C ILE A 294 8.27 -16.05 18.22
N GLN A 295 7.25 -15.91 17.37
CA GLN A 295 6.12 -16.85 17.35
C GLN A 295 6.48 -18.21 16.71
N ASN A 296 7.36 -18.20 15.73
CA ASN A 296 7.70 -19.36 14.91
C ASN A 296 8.93 -20.13 15.43
N GLY A 297 9.62 -19.63 16.44
CA GLY A 297 10.77 -20.26 17.12
C GLY A 297 10.38 -20.89 18.43
#